data_6b397e629698c99af040eed4ddc7af84
#
_entry.id   6b397e629698c99af040eed4ddc7af84
#
_cell.length_a   1.000
_cell.length_b   1.000
_cell.length_c   1.000
_cell.angle_alpha   90.00
_cell.angle_beta   90.00
_cell.angle_gamma   90.00
#
_symmetry.space_group_name_H-M   'P 1'
#
loop_
_entity.id
_entity.type
_entity.pdbx_description
1 polymer ?
#
loop_
_entity_poly.entity_id
_entity_poly.type
_entity_poly.pdbx_seq_one_letter_code
_entity_poly.pdbx_strand_id
1 'polypeptide(L)'
;ATIDQKAWKTEVPMVKALCRKAGLEMPSLAAYCGCAEPEKYKVAIEAAAALGAPLVRVGVPRYDGKTPWGKLHAQALKDYAKVIAYARRFKVKPVIEIHMGIITASAAAAAEFCGHFSPKDIGVIYDPGNMVYEGFEQYQMGLEMLGKYVAHVHIKNSKWEVTGATDLGAVTWKPSFAAMKNGCVDFAALMAALKAVGYNGWLSFEDFN
;
A
#
# COMPACT_ATOMS: atom_id res chain seq x y z
N ALA A 1 11.22 1.79 12.90
CA ALA A 1 12.18 2.91 12.81
C ALA A 1 11.80 3.78 11.61
N THR A 2 11.89 5.09 11.76
CA THR A 2 11.71 6.05 10.67
C THR A 2 13.09 6.48 10.19
N ILE A 3 13.29 6.49 8.87
CA ILE A 3 14.54 6.90 8.23
C ILE A 3 14.31 8.25 7.55
N ASP A 4 15.12 9.26 7.86
CA ASP A 4 15.07 10.55 7.19
C ASP A 4 15.61 10.41 5.75
N GLN A 5 14.84 10.90 4.77
CA GLN A 5 15.23 10.84 3.36
C GLN A 5 16.53 11.61 3.05
N LYS A 6 16.87 12.62 3.84
CA LYS A 6 18.13 13.37 3.67
C LYS A 6 19.32 12.69 4.33
N ALA A 7 19.07 11.96 5.43
CA ALA A 7 20.09 11.27 6.21
C ALA A 7 20.19 9.77 5.92
N TRP A 8 19.43 9.25 4.95
CA TRP A 8 19.29 7.81 4.71
C TRP A 8 20.62 7.07 4.53
N LYS A 9 21.63 7.68 3.91
CA LYS A 9 22.95 7.07 3.70
C LYS A 9 23.68 6.76 5.00
N THR A 10 23.41 7.54 6.04
CA THR A 10 23.98 7.36 7.38
C THR A 10 23.09 6.46 8.24
N GLU A 11 21.77 6.64 8.17
CA GLU A 11 20.82 5.93 9.02
C GLU A 11 20.57 4.48 8.60
N VAL A 12 20.52 4.20 7.29
CA VAL A 12 20.27 2.87 6.75
C VAL A 12 21.28 1.82 7.26
N PRO A 13 22.60 2.06 7.23
CA PRO A 13 23.55 1.10 7.78
C PRO A 13 23.33 0.82 9.27
N MET A 14 22.97 1.84 10.06
CA MET A 14 22.68 1.71 11.49
C MET A 14 21.42 0.86 11.73
N VAL A 15 20.32 1.15 11.03
CA VAL A 15 19.08 0.38 11.14
C VAL A 15 19.30 -1.05 10.71
N LYS A 16 20.00 -1.29 9.60
CA LYS A 16 20.35 -2.62 9.12
C LYS A 16 21.15 -3.43 10.16
N ALA A 17 22.13 -2.80 10.79
CA ALA A 17 22.94 -3.44 11.82
C ALA A 17 22.11 -3.81 13.07
N LEU A 18 21.21 -2.91 13.50
CA LEU A 18 20.30 -3.16 14.62
C LEU A 18 19.33 -4.30 14.33
N CYS A 19 18.69 -4.30 13.16
CA CYS A 19 17.79 -5.38 12.76
C CYS A 19 18.52 -6.72 12.70
N ARG A 20 19.70 -6.76 12.08
CA ARG A 20 20.53 -7.97 12.03
C ARG A 20 20.91 -8.48 13.43
N LYS A 21 21.30 -7.59 14.34
CA LYS A 21 21.62 -7.95 15.73
C LYS A 21 20.42 -8.53 16.47
N ALA A 22 19.22 -8.03 16.16
CA ALA A 22 17.96 -8.48 16.75
C ALA A 22 17.35 -9.71 16.04
N GLY A 23 17.97 -10.25 14.98
CA GLY A 23 17.40 -11.34 14.20
C GLY A 23 16.14 -10.97 13.41
N LEU A 24 15.96 -9.68 13.09
CA LEU A 24 14.78 -9.16 12.39
C LEU A 24 15.06 -9.06 10.89
N GLU A 25 14.06 -9.45 10.08
CA GLU A 25 14.03 -9.24 8.64
C GLU A 25 13.33 -7.92 8.30
N MET A 26 13.63 -7.37 7.13
CA MET A 26 13.04 -6.12 6.62
C MET A 26 12.33 -6.41 5.29
N PRO A 27 11.07 -6.85 5.31
CA PRO A 27 10.36 -7.29 4.11
C PRO A 27 9.99 -6.13 3.17
N SER A 28 9.84 -4.92 3.68
CA SER A 28 9.42 -3.75 2.90
C SER A 28 9.90 -2.46 3.52
N LEU A 29 10.15 -1.46 2.69
CA LEU A 29 10.32 -0.06 3.10
C LEU A 29 9.06 0.74 2.74
N ALA A 30 8.34 1.23 3.74
CA ALA A 30 7.19 2.09 3.55
C ALA A 30 7.66 3.55 3.35
N ALA A 31 7.76 3.99 2.09
CA ALA A 31 8.15 5.35 1.77
C ALA A 31 6.92 6.25 1.49
N TYR A 32 7.03 7.52 1.86
CA TYR A 32 6.03 8.55 1.56
C TYR A 32 6.44 9.34 0.31
N CYS A 33 6.38 8.67 -0.85
CA CYS A 33 6.64 9.27 -2.14
C CYS A 33 5.66 8.76 -3.18
N GLY A 34 5.38 9.60 -4.19
CA GLY A 34 4.54 9.23 -5.33
C GLY A 34 5.37 8.93 -6.58
N CYS A 35 4.76 8.23 -7.54
CA CYS A 35 5.40 7.91 -8.82
C CYS A 35 5.79 9.14 -9.65
N ALA A 36 5.14 10.29 -9.41
CA ALA A 36 5.45 11.57 -10.06
C ALA A 36 6.60 12.35 -9.39
N GLU A 37 7.25 11.79 -8.35
CA GLU A 37 8.28 12.46 -7.54
C GLU A 37 9.65 11.77 -7.70
N PRO A 38 10.35 11.90 -8.85
CA PRO A 38 11.55 11.12 -9.16
C PRO A 38 12.67 11.27 -8.12
N GLU A 39 12.84 12.45 -7.55
CA GLU A 39 13.89 12.69 -6.55
C GLU A 39 13.61 11.93 -5.23
N LYS A 40 12.34 11.71 -4.90
CA LYS A 40 11.97 10.99 -3.69
C LYS A 40 11.96 9.47 -3.91
N TYR A 41 11.32 8.97 -4.99
CA TYR A 41 11.24 7.52 -5.18
C TYR A 41 12.60 6.89 -5.49
N LYS A 42 13.52 7.61 -6.14
CA LYS A 42 14.88 7.11 -6.35
C LYS A 42 15.61 6.88 -5.03
N VAL A 43 15.55 7.86 -4.12
CA VAL A 43 16.11 7.73 -2.76
C VAL A 43 15.47 6.57 -2.02
N ALA A 44 14.15 6.41 -2.09
CA ALA A 44 13.45 5.31 -1.41
C ALA A 44 13.88 3.94 -1.96
N ILE A 45 14.02 3.79 -3.28
CA ILE A 45 14.47 2.56 -3.92
C ILE A 45 15.91 2.22 -3.52
N GLU A 46 16.82 3.19 -3.55
CA GLU A 46 18.20 3.01 -3.15
C GLU A 46 18.33 2.65 -1.67
N ALA A 47 17.55 3.31 -0.81
CA ALA A 47 17.50 3.01 0.62
C ALA A 47 16.96 1.59 0.89
N ALA A 48 15.90 1.16 0.19
CA ALA A 48 15.37 -0.19 0.29
C ALA A 48 16.44 -1.25 -0.11
N ALA A 49 17.13 -1.02 -1.21
CA ALA A 49 18.21 -1.89 -1.66
C ALA A 49 19.36 -1.97 -0.63
N ALA A 50 19.78 -0.83 -0.08
CA ALA A 50 20.84 -0.77 0.93
C ALA A 50 20.43 -1.47 2.24
N LEU A 51 19.18 -1.36 2.65
CA LEU A 51 18.60 -2.11 3.78
C LEU A 51 18.59 -3.62 3.51
N GLY A 52 18.43 -4.03 2.27
CA GLY A 52 18.13 -5.41 1.87
C GLY A 52 16.63 -5.71 1.87
N ALA A 53 15.78 -4.68 1.89
CA ALA A 53 14.34 -4.83 1.75
C ALA A 53 13.97 -5.11 0.29
N PRO A 54 13.29 -6.23 -0.02
CA PRO A 54 12.94 -6.57 -1.40
C PRO A 54 11.81 -5.71 -1.97
N LEU A 55 11.02 -5.06 -1.12
CA LEU A 55 9.87 -4.24 -1.49
C LEU A 55 10.07 -2.80 -1.05
N VAL A 56 9.54 -1.86 -1.85
CA VAL A 56 9.45 -0.43 -1.50
C VAL A 56 8.10 0.13 -1.92
N ARG A 57 7.41 0.79 -0.99
CA ARG A 57 6.16 1.46 -1.34
C ARG A 57 6.44 2.73 -2.12
N VAL A 58 5.86 2.83 -3.32
CA VAL A 58 5.79 4.05 -4.12
C VAL A 58 4.34 4.26 -4.51
N GLY A 59 3.75 5.37 -4.05
CA GLY A 59 2.33 5.64 -4.22
C GLY A 59 1.95 6.07 -5.64
N VAL A 60 0.66 5.98 -5.92
CA VAL A 60 0.01 6.54 -7.09
C VAL A 60 -0.72 7.85 -6.73
N PRO A 61 -1.17 8.67 -7.70
CA PRO A 61 -1.79 9.95 -7.43
C PRO A 61 -3.07 9.85 -6.59
N ARG A 62 -3.31 10.88 -5.79
CA ARG A 62 -4.64 11.12 -5.18
C ARG A 62 -5.61 11.63 -6.25
N TYR A 63 -6.88 11.27 -6.10
CA TYR A 63 -7.96 11.84 -6.91
C TYR A 63 -8.57 13.03 -6.19
N ASP A 64 -8.52 14.21 -6.80
CA ASP A 64 -8.98 15.47 -6.21
C ASP A 64 -10.29 16.00 -6.84
N GLY A 65 -10.87 15.24 -7.77
CA GLY A 65 -12.06 15.63 -8.52
C GLY A 65 -11.85 16.71 -9.59
N LYS A 66 -10.63 17.24 -9.75
CA LYS A 66 -10.31 18.32 -10.71
C LYS A 66 -9.76 17.80 -12.02
N THR A 67 -8.77 16.91 -11.93
CA THR A 67 -8.21 16.25 -13.11
C THR A 67 -9.12 15.07 -13.49
N PRO A 68 -9.60 14.96 -14.74
CA PRO A 68 -10.36 13.80 -15.19
C PRO A 68 -9.59 12.51 -14.91
N TRP A 69 -10.28 11.51 -14.32
CA TRP A 69 -9.66 10.25 -13.88
C TRP A 69 -8.81 9.60 -14.97
N GLY A 70 -9.31 9.51 -16.20
CA GLY A 70 -8.57 8.86 -17.30
C GLY A 70 -7.26 9.56 -17.67
N LYS A 71 -7.17 10.90 -17.51
CA LYS A 71 -5.90 11.63 -17.70
C LYS A 71 -4.93 11.35 -16.58
N LEU A 72 -5.42 11.38 -15.33
CA LEU A 72 -4.62 11.10 -14.14
C LEU A 72 -4.07 9.68 -14.17
N HIS A 73 -4.91 8.70 -14.49
CA HIS A 73 -4.55 7.30 -14.63
C HIS A 73 -3.51 7.07 -15.73
N ALA A 74 -3.74 7.59 -16.93
CA ALA A 74 -2.80 7.45 -18.05
C ALA A 74 -1.43 8.08 -17.75
N GLN A 75 -1.40 9.20 -17.03
CA GLN A 75 -0.14 9.81 -16.59
C GLN A 75 0.54 8.98 -15.53
N ALA A 76 -0.22 8.45 -14.55
CA ALA A 76 0.31 7.58 -13.51
C ALA A 76 0.96 6.31 -14.07
N LEU A 77 0.37 5.69 -15.10
CA LEU A 77 0.98 4.54 -15.78
C LEU A 77 2.34 4.89 -16.39
N LYS A 78 2.46 6.03 -17.07
CA LYS A 78 3.74 6.50 -17.64
C LYS A 78 4.79 6.75 -16.57
N ASP A 79 4.39 7.34 -15.44
CA ASP A 79 5.32 7.65 -14.35
C ASP A 79 5.72 6.38 -13.60
N TYR A 80 4.77 5.46 -13.38
CA TYR A 80 5.08 4.19 -12.74
C TYR A 80 5.99 3.28 -13.59
N ALA A 81 5.90 3.34 -14.90
CA ALA A 81 6.85 2.68 -15.80
C ALA A 81 8.31 3.15 -15.56
N LYS A 82 8.51 4.46 -15.26
CA LYS A 82 9.82 5.00 -14.89
C LYS A 82 10.29 4.50 -13.53
N VAL A 83 9.38 4.42 -12.55
CA VAL A 83 9.66 3.82 -11.23
C VAL A 83 10.17 2.39 -11.39
N ILE A 84 9.44 1.57 -12.15
CA ILE A 84 9.80 0.17 -12.42
C ILE A 84 11.18 0.07 -13.09
N ALA A 85 11.41 0.85 -14.15
CA ALA A 85 12.67 0.86 -14.86
C ALA A 85 13.85 1.21 -13.94
N TYR A 86 13.65 2.14 -13.01
CA TYR A 86 14.68 2.49 -12.03
C TYR A 86 14.88 1.39 -10.98
N ALA A 87 13.80 0.84 -10.43
CA ALA A 87 13.83 -0.17 -9.38
C ALA A 87 14.49 -1.49 -9.81
N ARG A 88 14.31 -1.89 -11.08
CA ARG A 88 14.96 -3.07 -11.66
C ARG A 88 16.49 -3.04 -11.52
N ARG A 89 17.11 -1.86 -11.60
CA ARG A 89 18.56 -1.66 -11.45
C ARG A 89 19.07 -2.07 -10.07
N PHE A 90 18.19 -1.97 -9.07
CA PHE A 90 18.49 -2.25 -7.66
C PHE A 90 17.91 -3.58 -7.19
N LYS A 91 17.21 -4.33 -8.06
CA LYS A 91 16.53 -5.59 -7.73
C LYS A 91 15.50 -5.43 -6.59
N VAL A 92 14.88 -4.27 -6.50
CA VAL A 92 13.80 -3.95 -5.55
C VAL A 92 12.50 -3.88 -6.32
N LYS A 93 11.42 -4.47 -5.80
CA LYS A 93 10.11 -4.39 -6.41
C LYS A 93 9.33 -3.22 -5.80
N PRO A 94 8.92 -2.21 -6.58
CA PRO A 94 8.00 -1.20 -6.11
C PRO A 94 6.61 -1.81 -5.89
N VAL A 95 5.95 -1.38 -4.84
CA VAL A 95 4.59 -1.78 -4.51
C VAL A 95 3.71 -0.56 -4.32
N ILE A 96 2.46 -0.64 -4.79
CA ILE A 96 1.40 0.31 -4.45
C ILE A 96 0.66 -0.21 -3.21
N GLU A 97 0.15 0.69 -2.40
CA GLU A 97 -0.75 0.34 -1.30
C GLU A 97 -2.19 0.66 -1.72
N ILE A 98 -3.14 -0.23 -1.44
CA ILE A 98 -4.55 0.12 -1.52
C ILE A 98 -4.83 1.13 -0.42
N HIS A 99 -5.21 2.36 -0.79
CA HIS A 99 -5.35 3.45 0.16
C HIS A 99 -6.48 4.39 -0.25
N MET A 100 -7.21 4.93 0.74
CA MET A 100 -8.28 5.88 0.49
C MET A 100 -7.77 7.16 -0.19
N GLY A 101 -8.60 7.71 -1.07
CA GLY A 101 -8.38 8.98 -1.77
C GLY A 101 -7.36 8.92 -2.90
N ILE A 102 -6.89 7.74 -3.30
CA ILE A 102 -5.99 7.55 -4.45
C ILE A 102 -6.70 6.78 -5.57
N ILE A 103 -6.10 6.76 -6.75
CA ILE A 103 -6.71 6.10 -7.92
C ILE A 103 -6.78 4.57 -7.82
N THR A 104 -6.17 3.96 -6.81
CA THR A 104 -6.17 2.51 -6.54
C THR A 104 -6.72 2.22 -5.14
N ALA A 105 -7.88 2.79 -4.82
CA ALA A 105 -8.49 2.68 -3.49
C ALA A 105 -9.15 1.31 -3.21
N SER A 106 -9.27 0.44 -4.21
CA SER A 106 -9.84 -0.90 -4.09
C SER A 106 -8.97 -1.96 -4.75
N ALA A 107 -9.24 -3.24 -4.47
CA ALA A 107 -8.52 -4.34 -5.13
C ALA A 107 -8.78 -4.36 -6.63
N ALA A 108 -10.02 -4.09 -7.07
CA ALA A 108 -10.36 -3.98 -8.50
C ALA A 108 -9.56 -2.89 -9.19
N ALA A 109 -9.50 -1.69 -8.61
CA ALA A 109 -8.74 -0.57 -9.19
C ALA A 109 -7.22 -0.84 -9.18
N ALA A 110 -6.71 -1.48 -8.13
CA ALA A 110 -5.31 -1.87 -8.06
C ALA A 110 -4.97 -2.99 -9.07
N ALA A 111 -5.84 -3.97 -9.26
CA ALA A 111 -5.66 -5.03 -10.25
C ALA A 111 -5.67 -4.46 -11.68
N GLU A 112 -6.57 -3.54 -11.99
CA GLU A 112 -6.61 -2.84 -13.28
C GLU A 112 -5.30 -2.09 -13.53
N PHE A 113 -4.86 -1.26 -12.60
CA PHE A 113 -3.63 -0.49 -12.73
C PHE A 113 -2.40 -1.40 -12.89
N CYS A 114 -2.26 -2.40 -12.01
CA CYS A 114 -1.12 -3.33 -12.04
C CYS A 114 -1.12 -4.21 -13.29
N GLY A 115 -2.29 -4.52 -13.86
CA GLY A 115 -2.45 -5.34 -15.07
C GLY A 115 -1.70 -4.80 -16.29
N HIS A 116 -1.32 -3.52 -16.30
CA HIS A 116 -0.47 -2.93 -17.33
C HIS A 116 1.02 -3.30 -17.21
N PHE A 117 1.42 -3.99 -16.12
CA PHE A 117 2.81 -4.33 -15.82
C PHE A 117 2.94 -5.81 -15.45
N SER A 118 4.16 -6.33 -15.47
CA SER A 118 4.42 -7.69 -14.99
C SER A 118 4.35 -7.77 -13.44
N PRO A 119 3.76 -8.82 -12.86
CA PRO A 119 3.77 -9.02 -11.40
C PRO A 119 5.18 -9.26 -10.82
N LYS A 120 6.19 -9.44 -11.68
CA LYS A 120 7.59 -9.44 -11.25
C LYS A 120 8.10 -8.04 -10.94
N ASP A 121 7.53 -7.02 -11.56
CA ASP A 121 8.00 -5.64 -11.56
C ASP A 121 7.20 -4.70 -10.64
N ILE A 122 5.96 -5.04 -10.35
CA ILE A 122 5.07 -4.29 -9.47
C ILE A 122 4.33 -5.24 -8.54
N GLY A 123 3.95 -4.78 -7.38
CA GLY A 123 3.09 -5.51 -6.46
C GLY A 123 2.12 -4.59 -5.74
N VAL A 124 1.27 -5.18 -4.93
CA VAL A 124 0.25 -4.51 -4.13
C VAL A 124 0.42 -4.86 -2.66
N ILE A 125 0.34 -3.84 -1.82
CA ILE A 125 0.08 -3.99 -0.39
C ILE A 125 -1.44 -4.02 -0.24
N TYR A 126 -1.98 -5.16 0.13
CA TYR A 126 -3.40 -5.33 0.40
C TYR A 126 -3.71 -4.82 1.80
N ASP A 127 -4.44 -3.71 1.91
CA ASP A 127 -4.77 -3.07 3.19
C ASP A 127 -6.29 -3.01 3.38
N PRO A 128 -6.88 -3.99 4.08
CA PRO A 128 -8.31 -4.07 4.30
C PRO A 128 -8.85 -2.93 5.19
N GLY A 129 -8.03 -2.35 6.06
CA GLY A 129 -8.41 -1.21 6.88
C GLY A 129 -8.61 0.06 6.06
N ASN A 130 -7.74 0.32 5.09
CA ASN A 130 -7.91 1.42 4.15
C ASN A 130 -9.13 1.20 3.23
N MET A 131 -9.40 -0.03 2.83
CA MET A 131 -10.54 -0.38 1.98
C MET A 131 -11.89 -0.11 2.66
N VAL A 132 -11.97 -0.08 3.99
CA VAL A 132 -13.19 0.31 4.72
C VAL A 132 -13.64 1.74 4.38
N TYR A 133 -12.70 2.63 4.07
CA TYR A 133 -13.01 4.01 3.67
C TYR A 133 -13.59 4.09 2.26
N GLU A 134 -13.00 3.36 1.34
CA GLU A 134 -13.35 3.34 -0.08
C GLU A 134 -13.01 1.95 -0.64
N GLY A 135 -13.89 1.39 -1.48
CA GLY A 135 -13.58 0.15 -2.16
C GLY A 135 -13.62 -1.11 -1.27
N PHE A 136 -14.48 -1.15 -0.27
CA PHE A 136 -14.66 -2.30 0.61
C PHE A 136 -15.32 -3.47 -0.15
N GLU A 137 -14.48 -4.37 -0.64
CA GLU A 137 -14.84 -5.56 -1.42
C GLU A 137 -14.79 -6.83 -0.56
N GLN A 138 -15.38 -7.91 -1.05
CA GLN A 138 -15.18 -9.24 -0.45
C GLN A 138 -13.69 -9.61 -0.55
N TYR A 139 -13.09 -10.03 0.56
CA TYR A 139 -11.65 -10.28 0.65
C TYR A 139 -11.16 -11.31 -0.37
N GLN A 140 -11.85 -12.45 -0.47
CA GLN A 140 -11.45 -13.51 -1.40
C GLN A 140 -11.51 -13.02 -2.84
N MET A 141 -12.60 -12.37 -3.24
CA MET A 141 -12.75 -11.82 -4.60
C MET A 141 -11.63 -10.82 -4.92
N GLY A 142 -11.37 -9.86 -4.01
CA GLY A 142 -10.31 -8.87 -4.21
C GLY A 142 -8.92 -9.51 -4.32
N LEU A 143 -8.65 -10.51 -3.49
CA LEU A 143 -7.37 -11.24 -3.53
C LEU A 143 -7.22 -12.10 -4.79
N GLU A 144 -8.30 -12.73 -5.28
CA GLU A 144 -8.30 -13.46 -6.55
C GLU A 144 -8.08 -12.54 -7.75
N MET A 145 -8.70 -11.35 -7.76
CA MET A 145 -8.50 -10.35 -8.81
C MET A 145 -7.05 -9.86 -8.86
N LEU A 146 -6.43 -9.64 -7.72
CA LEU A 146 -5.02 -9.24 -7.61
C LEU A 146 -4.06 -10.38 -7.94
N GLY A 147 -4.38 -11.61 -7.55
CA GLY A 147 -3.57 -12.79 -7.81
C GLY A 147 -2.09 -12.60 -7.46
N LYS A 148 -1.21 -12.74 -8.44
CA LYS A 148 0.26 -12.65 -8.27
C LYS A 148 0.78 -11.24 -7.94
N TYR A 149 -0.06 -10.22 -7.96
CA TYR A 149 0.32 -8.87 -7.58
C TYR A 149 0.31 -8.66 -6.06
N VAL A 150 -0.39 -9.48 -5.27
CA VAL A 150 -0.35 -9.37 -3.80
C VAL A 150 1.06 -9.65 -3.30
N ALA A 151 1.76 -8.62 -2.90
CA ALA A 151 3.16 -8.70 -2.47
C ALA A 151 3.32 -8.57 -0.95
N HIS A 152 2.37 -7.90 -0.30
CA HIS A 152 2.37 -7.67 1.14
C HIS A 152 0.93 -7.44 1.63
N VAL A 153 0.67 -7.67 2.92
CA VAL A 153 -0.65 -7.45 3.53
C VAL A 153 -0.48 -6.62 4.80
N HIS A 154 -1.27 -5.56 4.93
CA HIS A 154 -1.41 -4.83 6.17
C HIS A 154 -2.55 -5.40 7.01
N ILE A 155 -2.33 -5.51 8.30
CA ILE A 155 -3.32 -5.82 9.30
C ILE A 155 -3.67 -4.51 10.00
N LYS A 156 -4.75 -3.90 9.55
CA LYS A 156 -5.26 -2.60 9.98
C LYS A 156 -6.77 -2.68 10.09
N ASN A 157 -7.36 -1.94 11.00
CA ASN A 157 -8.80 -1.85 11.13
C ASN A 157 -9.30 -0.40 11.06
N SER A 158 -10.52 -0.26 10.59
CA SER A 158 -11.22 1.01 10.45
C SER A 158 -12.71 0.79 10.68
N LYS A 159 -13.44 1.86 10.96
CA LYS A 159 -14.89 1.83 11.20
C LYS A 159 -15.56 3.06 10.58
N TRP A 160 -16.87 2.98 10.43
CA TRP A 160 -17.73 4.11 10.12
C TRP A 160 -18.50 4.51 11.36
N GLU A 161 -18.54 5.80 11.68
CA GLU A 161 -19.25 6.36 12.82
C GLU A 161 -20.32 7.32 12.34
N VAL A 162 -21.50 7.24 12.94
CA VAL A 162 -22.57 8.23 12.74
C VAL A 162 -22.12 9.55 13.34
N THR A 163 -22.16 10.62 12.57
CA THR A 163 -21.77 11.97 13.00
C THR A 163 -22.96 12.92 13.16
N GLY A 164 -24.14 12.51 12.73
CA GLY A 164 -25.34 13.33 12.80
C GLY A 164 -26.31 13.04 11.66
N ALA A 165 -27.09 14.04 11.29
CA ALA A 165 -27.97 14.00 10.15
C ALA A 165 -27.92 15.33 9.39
N THR A 166 -28.26 15.32 8.10
CA THR A 166 -28.48 16.52 7.29
C THR A 166 -29.83 17.15 7.67
N ASP A 167 -30.05 18.40 7.25
CA ASP A 167 -31.33 19.10 7.42
C ASP A 167 -32.52 18.34 6.78
N LEU A 168 -32.25 17.49 5.81
CA LEU A 168 -33.25 16.64 5.14
C LEU A 168 -33.38 15.25 5.81
N GLY A 169 -32.73 15.02 6.97
CA GLY A 169 -32.82 13.81 7.75
C GLY A 169 -31.93 12.64 7.31
N ALA A 170 -31.07 12.82 6.31
CA ALA A 170 -30.11 11.79 5.91
C ALA A 170 -29.00 11.66 6.97
N VAL A 171 -28.72 10.43 7.43
CA VAL A 171 -27.66 10.16 8.40
C VAL A 171 -26.31 10.46 7.78
N THR A 172 -25.48 11.20 8.50
CA THR A 172 -24.10 11.49 8.10
C THR A 172 -23.11 10.54 8.79
N TRP A 173 -22.11 10.10 8.06
CA TRP A 173 -21.12 9.12 8.49
C TRP A 173 -19.72 9.67 8.27
N LYS A 174 -18.77 9.26 9.13
CA LYS A 174 -17.36 9.56 8.99
C LYS A 174 -16.54 8.28 9.22
N PRO A 175 -15.58 7.95 8.34
CA PRO A 175 -14.67 6.84 8.61
C PRO A 175 -13.57 7.30 9.57
N SER A 176 -13.09 6.37 10.39
CA SER A 176 -11.96 6.55 11.30
C SER A 176 -11.17 5.26 11.45
N PHE A 177 -9.90 5.36 11.86
CA PHE A 177 -9.15 4.17 12.27
C PHE A 177 -9.75 3.59 13.54
N ALA A 178 -9.61 2.30 13.70
CA ALA A 178 -10.16 1.56 14.83
C ALA A 178 -9.12 0.59 15.39
N ALA A 179 -9.15 0.38 16.70
CA ALA A 179 -8.40 -0.71 17.31
C ALA A 179 -8.75 -2.04 16.63
N MET A 180 -7.80 -2.97 16.58
CA MET A 180 -7.92 -4.23 15.81
C MET A 180 -9.23 -4.98 16.05
N LYS A 181 -9.73 -5.00 17.28
CA LYS A 181 -10.95 -5.71 17.67
C LYS A 181 -12.27 -4.92 17.48
N ASN A 182 -12.19 -3.63 17.12
CA ASN A 182 -13.34 -2.72 17.18
C ASN A 182 -13.72 -2.09 15.83
N GLY A 183 -13.20 -2.61 14.72
CA GLY A 183 -13.46 -2.08 13.38
C GLY A 183 -14.32 -3.00 12.52
N CYS A 184 -14.44 -2.62 11.25
CA CYS A 184 -15.25 -3.34 10.26
C CYS A 184 -14.51 -4.51 9.60
N VAL A 185 -13.18 -4.61 9.75
CA VAL A 185 -12.40 -5.70 9.16
C VAL A 185 -12.60 -6.96 9.98
N ASP A 186 -13.19 -7.98 9.37
CA ASP A 186 -13.26 -9.34 9.91
C ASP A 186 -11.93 -10.06 9.61
N PHE A 187 -11.04 -10.10 10.60
CA PHE A 187 -9.75 -10.77 10.43
C PHE A 187 -9.84 -12.28 10.27
N ALA A 188 -10.88 -12.92 10.80
CA ALA A 188 -11.07 -14.35 10.59
C ALA A 188 -11.40 -14.64 9.12
N ALA A 189 -12.32 -13.87 8.53
CA ALA A 189 -12.67 -13.95 7.13
C ALA A 189 -11.47 -13.56 6.22
N LEU A 190 -10.73 -12.52 6.57
CA LEU A 190 -9.51 -12.11 5.86
C LEU A 190 -8.47 -13.24 5.85
N MET A 191 -8.18 -13.85 7.00
CA MET A 191 -7.20 -14.92 7.09
C MET A 191 -7.65 -16.18 6.33
N ALA A 192 -8.95 -16.49 6.34
CA ALA A 192 -9.51 -17.56 5.54
C ALA A 192 -9.33 -17.30 4.03
N ALA A 193 -9.58 -16.07 3.59
CA ALA A 193 -9.40 -15.66 2.20
C ALA A 193 -7.93 -15.72 1.76
N LEU A 194 -7.00 -15.20 2.58
CA LEU A 194 -5.55 -15.29 2.31
C LEU A 194 -5.08 -16.74 2.18
N LYS A 195 -5.58 -17.62 3.06
CA LYS A 195 -5.29 -19.06 2.98
C LYS A 195 -5.87 -19.69 1.72
N ALA A 196 -7.09 -19.32 1.34
CA ALA A 196 -7.76 -19.87 0.14
C ALA A 196 -7.01 -19.53 -1.15
N VAL A 197 -6.44 -18.32 -1.25
CA VAL A 197 -5.63 -17.91 -2.41
C VAL A 197 -4.15 -18.36 -2.31
N GLY A 198 -3.77 -19.07 -1.26
CA GLY A 198 -2.41 -19.57 -1.06
C GLY A 198 -1.39 -18.48 -0.73
N TYR A 199 -1.79 -17.36 -0.13
CA TYR A 199 -0.87 -16.32 0.28
C TYR A 199 0.08 -16.83 1.37
N ASN A 200 1.37 -16.62 1.16
CA ASN A 200 2.46 -17.08 2.02
C ASN A 200 3.50 -15.96 2.27
N GLY A 201 3.05 -14.71 2.22
CA GLY A 201 3.90 -13.54 2.43
C GLY A 201 3.81 -12.98 3.85
N TRP A 202 4.36 -11.80 4.00
CA TRP A 202 4.39 -11.07 5.27
C TRP A 202 3.06 -10.39 5.58
N LEU A 203 2.72 -10.36 6.87
CA LEU A 203 1.65 -9.58 7.44
C LEU A 203 2.26 -8.51 8.36
N SER A 204 1.95 -7.24 8.13
CA SER A 204 2.42 -6.13 8.98
C SER A 204 1.26 -5.50 9.72
N PHE A 205 1.40 -5.37 11.02
CA PHE A 205 0.44 -4.62 11.82
C PHE A 205 0.65 -3.13 11.65
N GLU A 206 -0.45 -2.43 11.38
CA GLU A 206 -0.49 -0.98 11.24
C GLU A 206 -1.62 -0.43 12.13
N ASP A 207 -1.30 -0.14 13.40
CA ASP A 207 -2.25 0.34 14.40
C ASP A 207 -2.00 1.83 14.68
N PHE A 208 -3.03 2.64 14.52
CA PHE A 208 -3.01 4.09 14.74
C PHE A 208 -3.86 4.53 15.94
N ASN A 209 -4.18 3.62 16.87
CA ASN A 209 -4.92 3.90 18.09
C ASN A 209 -4.04 3.88 19.34
#